data_988cd700805db5ad67124bce38de6189
#
_entry.id   988cd700805db5ad67124bce38de6189
#
_cell.length_a   1.000
_cell.length_b   1.000
_cell.length_c   1.000
_cell.angle_alpha   90.00
_cell.angle_beta   90.00
_cell.angle_gamma   90.00
#
_symmetry.space_group_name_H-M   'P 1'
#
loop_
_entity.id
_entity.type
_entity.pdbx_description
1 polymer ?
#
loop_
_entity_poly.entity_id
_entity_poly.type
_entity_poly.pdbx_seq_one_letter_code
_entity_poly.pdbx_strand_id
1 'polypeptide(L)'
;MSDIKILHANKVHKEFIIHGNRIINNTNETEQTKGLELNIDKDYFCDRPKFKCLIAEIDNKPVGMILYSYFYWANDGEVLWISQMFVEQEYRKCGVFFKLIEKLREENRDIKIVSCATGDENKRMQKILKYTNSFNKILGTTQ
;
A
#
# COMPACT_ATOMS: atom_id res chain seq x y z
N MET A 1 -16.12 -12.17 15.09
CA MET A 1 -15.12 -11.93 14.04
C MET A 1 -13.95 -11.17 14.66
N SER A 2 -12.73 -11.59 14.36
CA SER A 2 -11.54 -10.97 14.92
C SER A 2 -11.35 -9.56 14.38
N ASP A 3 -10.85 -8.67 15.23
CA ASP A 3 -10.62 -7.29 14.85
C ASP A 3 -9.48 -7.16 13.85
N ILE A 4 -9.62 -6.24 12.94
CA ILE A 4 -8.57 -5.87 12.00
C ILE A 4 -7.73 -4.78 12.65
N LYS A 5 -6.44 -5.05 12.79
CA LYS A 5 -5.49 -4.11 13.36
C LYS A 5 -4.62 -3.54 12.22
N ILE A 6 -4.51 -2.22 12.16
CA ILE A 6 -3.67 -1.56 11.16
C ILE A 6 -2.46 -0.95 11.86
N LEU A 7 -1.27 -1.26 11.38
CA LEU A 7 -0.02 -0.75 11.96
C LEU A 7 1.00 -0.50 10.87
N HIS A 8 2.00 0.31 11.20
CA HIS A 8 3.14 0.48 10.30
C HIS A 8 4.00 -0.77 10.32
N ALA A 9 4.48 -1.17 9.14
CA ALA A 9 5.30 -2.37 9.02
C ALA A 9 6.59 -2.23 9.82
N ASN A 10 7.01 -3.34 10.39
CA ASN A 10 8.31 -3.47 11.03
C ASN A 10 9.02 -4.71 10.46
N LYS A 11 10.20 -5.02 10.97
CA LYS A 11 11.04 -6.09 10.40
C LYS A 11 10.35 -7.45 10.34
N VAL A 12 9.41 -7.73 11.26
CA VAL A 12 8.69 -9.01 11.25
C VAL A 12 7.76 -9.14 10.05
N HIS A 13 7.43 -8.03 9.39
CA HIS A 13 6.54 -8.02 8.23
C HIS A 13 7.28 -8.16 6.90
N LYS A 14 8.61 -8.20 6.90
CA LYS A 14 9.42 -8.22 5.67
C LYS A 14 9.01 -9.36 4.73
N GLU A 15 8.87 -10.55 5.26
CA GLU A 15 8.50 -11.72 4.45
C GLU A 15 7.12 -11.56 3.83
N PHE A 16 6.19 -10.97 4.57
CA PHE A 16 4.84 -10.71 4.04
C PHE A 16 4.87 -9.71 2.89
N ILE A 17 5.67 -8.65 3.01
CA ILE A 17 5.82 -7.64 1.95
C ILE A 17 6.38 -8.29 0.69
N ILE A 18 7.39 -9.13 0.83
CA ILE A 18 7.98 -9.86 -0.29
C ILE A 18 6.94 -10.78 -0.93
N HIS A 19 6.20 -11.51 -0.12
CA HIS A 19 5.14 -12.41 -0.57
C HIS A 19 4.08 -11.65 -1.39
N GLY A 20 3.58 -10.54 -0.86
CA GLY A 20 2.58 -9.73 -1.56
C GLY A 20 3.11 -9.17 -2.89
N ASN A 21 4.36 -8.72 -2.90
CA ASN A 21 4.99 -8.23 -4.12
C ASN A 21 5.08 -9.32 -5.19
N ARG A 22 5.43 -10.54 -4.82
CA ARG A 22 5.50 -11.67 -5.74
C ARG A 22 4.14 -11.94 -6.39
N ILE A 23 3.09 -11.90 -5.60
CA ILE A 23 1.74 -12.15 -6.09
C ILE A 23 1.30 -11.03 -7.03
N ILE A 24 1.51 -9.77 -6.66
CA ILE A 24 1.16 -8.61 -7.49
C ILE A 24 1.88 -8.68 -8.84
N ASN A 25 3.16 -9.03 -8.84
CA ASN A 25 3.97 -9.07 -10.04
C ASN A 25 3.92 -10.42 -10.76
N ASN A 26 3.20 -11.38 -10.21
CA ASN A 26 3.10 -12.74 -10.75
C ASN A 26 4.48 -13.34 -11.03
N THR A 27 5.41 -13.17 -10.07
CA THR A 27 6.77 -13.63 -10.20
C THR A 27 7.10 -14.67 -9.13
N ASN A 28 7.91 -15.65 -9.51
CA ASN A 28 8.57 -16.53 -8.56
C ASN A 28 9.89 -15.87 -8.11
N GLU A 29 10.72 -16.59 -7.39
CA GLU A 29 12.01 -16.10 -6.95
C GLU A 29 12.88 -15.68 -8.13
N THR A 30 12.94 -14.40 -8.41
CA THR A 30 13.64 -13.82 -9.55
C THR A 30 14.57 -12.72 -9.08
N GLU A 31 15.35 -12.16 -9.99
CA GLU A 31 16.18 -10.99 -9.74
C GLU A 31 15.37 -9.83 -9.15
N GLN A 32 14.11 -9.69 -9.55
CA GLN A 32 13.23 -8.63 -9.03
C GLN A 32 12.96 -8.81 -7.54
N THR A 33 12.78 -10.05 -7.07
CA THR A 33 12.55 -10.31 -5.65
C THR A 33 13.78 -10.00 -4.80
N LYS A 34 14.96 -10.32 -5.31
CA LYS A 34 16.22 -9.98 -4.65
C LYS A 34 16.40 -8.47 -4.56
N GLY A 35 16.06 -7.76 -5.63
CA GLY A 35 16.09 -6.31 -5.66
C GLY A 35 15.16 -5.71 -4.61
N LEU A 36 13.93 -6.23 -4.50
CA LEU A 36 12.98 -5.79 -3.50
C LEU A 36 13.51 -6.00 -2.09
N GLU A 37 14.08 -7.16 -1.81
CA GLU A 37 14.62 -7.47 -0.48
C GLU A 37 15.70 -6.47 -0.09
N LEU A 38 16.63 -6.18 -0.99
CA LEU A 38 17.68 -5.21 -0.77
C LEU A 38 17.10 -3.80 -0.57
N ASN A 39 16.12 -3.43 -1.37
CA ASN A 39 15.50 -2.11 -1.27
C ASN A 39 14.72 -1.93 0.03
N ILE A 40 14.06 -2.97 0.51
CA ILE A 40 13.35 -2.90 1.79
C ILE A 40 14.33 -2.62 2.92
N ASP A 41 15.44 -3.33 2.97
CA ASP A 41 16.43 -3.14 4.03
C ASP A 41 17.10 -1.78 3.94
N LYS A 42 17.42 -1.33 2.74
CA LYS A 42 18.12 -0.07 2.51
C LYS A 42 17.21 1.15 2.68
N ASP A 43 15.99 1.08 2.15
CA ASP A 43 15.15 2.26 1.97
C ASP A 43 13.92 2.32 2.88
N TYR A 44 13.62 1.23 3.60
CA TYR A 44 12.51 1.24 4.55
C TYR A 44 12.98 1.01 6.00
N PHE A 45 13.69 -0.07 6.26
CA PHE A 45 14.18 -0.36 7.61
C PHE A 45 15.51 0.36 7.87
N CYS A 46 15.46 1.68 7.84
CA CYS A 46 16.63 2.55 7.97
C CYS A 46 16.21 3.85 8.66
N ASP A 47 17.18 4.71 8.96
CA ASP A 47 16.93 5.97 9.69
C ASP A 47 16.05 6.95 8.89
N ARG A 48 16.11 6.91 7.57
CA ARG A 48 15.34 7.81 6.70
C ARG A 48 14.57 7.00 5.66
N PRO A 49 13.44 6.41 6.06
CA PRO A 49 12.64 5.63 5.10
C PRO A 49 12.18 6.47 3.91
N LYS A 50 12.33 5.91 2.72
CA LYS A 50 11.93 6.57 1.47
C LYS A 50 10.50 6.20 1.05
N PHE A 51 9.93 5.19 1.67
CA PHE A 51 8.54 4.84 1.46
C PHE A 51 7.94 4.37 2.78
N LYS A 52 6.64 4.21 2.80
CA LYS A 52 5.92 3.75 3.98
C LYS A 52 5.11 2.51 3.65
N CYS A 53 4.79 1.74 4.66
CA CYS A 53 3.99 0.54 4.51
C CYS A 53 3.05 0.38 5.69
N LEU A 54 1.75 0.30 5.42
CA LEU A 54 0.76 -0.09 6.41
C LEU A 54 0.47 -1.58 6.26
N ILE A 55 0.36 -2.25 7.39
CA ILE A 55 0.03 -3.68 7.46
C ILE A 55 -1.30 -3.84 8.17
N ALA A 56 -2.16 -4.69 7.62
CA ALA A 56 -3.37 -5.14 8.30
C ALA A 56 -3.11 -6.52 8.90
N GLU A 57 -3.45 -6.68 10.18
CA GLU A 57 -3.33 -7.96 10.88
C GLU A 57 -4.68 -8.42 11.41
N ILE A 58 -4.90 -9.72 11.34
CA ILE A 58 -6.02 -10.39 12.00
C ILE A 58 -5.41 -11.54 12.82
N ASP A 59 -5.72 -11.57 14.11
CA ASP A 59 -5.16 -12.56 15.05
C ASP A 59 -3.62 -12.59 14.99
N ASN A 60 -3.02 -11.41 14.97
CA ASN A 60 -1.55 -11.21 14.92
C ASN A 60 -0.89 -11.76 13.66
N LYS A 61 -1.66 -12.01 12.60
CA LYS A 61 -1.17 -12.50 11.33
C LYS A 61 -1.37 -11.42 10.26
N PRO A 62 -0.33 -11.07 9.48
CA PRO A 62 -0.50 -10.08 8.41
C PRO A 62 -1.38 -10.66 7.30
N VAL A 63 -2.37 -9.88 6.87
CA VAL A 63 -3.32 -10.29 5.84
C VAL A 63 -3.45 -9.26 4.72
N GLY A 64 -2.89 -8.07 4.90
CA GLY A 64 -2.94 -7.03 3.87
C GLY A 64 -1.86 -5.99 4.07
N MET A 65 -1.58 -5.23 3.00
CA MET A 65 -0.58 -4.17 3.04
C MET A 65 -0.89 -3.08 2.02
N ILE A 66 -0.38 -1.88 2.30
CA ILE A 66 -0.29 -0.78 1.33
C ILE A 66 1.13 -0.24 1.41
N LEU A 67 1.83 -0.19 0.27
CA LEU A 67 3.09 0.52 0.13
C LEU A 67 2.83 1.86 -0.54
N TYR A 68 3.35 2.92 0.03
CA TYR A 68 3.10 4.26 -0.48
C TYR A 68 4.30 5.17 -0.20
N SER A 69 4.36 6.24 -1.01
CA SER A 69 5.39 7.26 -0.87
C SER A 69 4.77 8.59 -1.29
N TYR A 70 5.59 9.64 -1.35
CA TYR A 70 5.11 10.97 -1.66
C TYR A 70 5.95 11.57 -2.78
N PHE A 71 5.31 12.36 -3.63
CA PHE A 71 6.04 13.22 -4.55
C PHE A 71 5.38 14.60 -4.59
N TYR A 72 6.05 15.55 -5.15
CA TYR A 72 5.59 16.92 -5.18
C TYR A 72 5.45 17.42 -6.60
N TRP A 73 4.25 17.89 -6.95
CA TRP A 73 4.00 18.58 -8.20
C TRP A 73 3.78 20.07 -7.91
N ALA A 74 4.54 20.93 -8.58
CA ALA A 74 4.54 22.37 -8.31
C ALA A 74 3.15 23.00 -8.34
N ASN A 75 2.27 22.53 -9.23
CA ASN A 75 0.92 23.07 -9.36
C ASN A 75 -0.09 22.47 -8.39
N ASP A 76 0.14 21.24 -7.96
CA ASP A 76 -0.84 20.49 -7.13
C ASP A 76 -0.38 20.30 -5.69
N GLY A 77 0.91 20.51 -5.41
CA GLY A 77 1.48 20.26 -4.09
C GLY A 77 1.87 18.81 -3.88
N GLU A 78 1.83 18.38 -2.64
CA GLU A 78 2.22 17.02 -2.28
C GLU A 78 1.16 16.02 -2.72
N VAL A 79 1.62 14.93 -3.33
CA VAL A 79 0.77 13.84 -3.83
C VAL A 79 1.17 12.55 -3.15
N LEU A 80 0.18 11.81 -2.66
CA LEU A 80 0.41 10.49 -2.10
C LEU A 80 0.38 9.47 -3.23
N TRP A 81 1.47 8.72 -3.36
CA TRP A 81 1.62 7.69 -4.39
C TRP A 81 1.48 6.31 -3.78
N ILE A 82 0.43 5.57 -4.16
CA ILE A 82 0.25 4.19 -3.74
C ILE A 82 0.92 3.30 -4.78
N SER A 83 2.05 2.70 -4.39
CA SER A 83 2.83 1.87 -5.31
C SER A 83 2.37 0.42 -5.33
N GLN A 84 1.94 -0.11 -4.20
CA GLN A 84 1.47 -1.49 -4.11
C GLN A 84 0.37 -1.62 -3.07
N MET A 85 -0.56 -2.53 -3.33
CA MET A 85 -1.62 -2.87 -2.42
C MET A 85 -1.94 -4.33 -2.57
N PHE A 86 -2.03 -5.04 -1.46
CA PHE A 86 -2.26 -6.47 -1.46
C PHE A 86 -3.09 -6.87 -0.26
N VAL A 87 -4.09 -7.72 -0.48
CA VAL A 87 -4.86 -8.37 0.58
C VAL A 87 -4.93 -9.84 0.23
N GLU A 88 -4.64 -10.70 1.21
CA GLU A 88 -4.76 -12.15 1.04
C GLU A 88 -6.17 -12.49 0.56
N GLN A 89 -6.26 -13.40 -0.41
CA GLN A 89 -7.53 -13.74 -1.06
C GLN A 89 -8.62 -14.12 -0.08
N GLU A 90 -8.28 -14.87 0.95
CA GLU A 90 -9.21 -15.32 1.99
C GLU A 90 -9.85 -14.17 2.76
N TYR A 91 -9.21 -13.01 2.79
CA TYR A 91 -9.64 -11.86 3.58
C TYR A 91 -10.15 -10.69 2.76
N ARG A 92 -10.27 -10.85 1.44
CA ARG A 92 -10.64 -9.74 0.55
C ARG A 92 -12.06 -9.21 0.77
N LYS A 93 -12.95 -10.02 1.34
CA LYS A 93 -14.33 -9.61 1.61
C LYS A 93 -14.58 -9.27 3.07
N CYS A 94 -13.53 -9.12 3.86
CA CYS A 94 -13.63 -8.87 5.30
C CYS A 94 -13.46 -7.41 5.69
N GLY A 95 -13.37 -6.51 4.72
CA GLY A 95 -13.21 -5.09 5.00
C GLY A 95 -11.78 -4.64 5.27
N VAL A 96 -10.79 -5.50 5.06
CA VAL A 96 -9.37 -5.19 5.27
C VAL A 96 -8.93 -3.99 4.44
N PHE A 97 -9.32 -3.98 3.18
CA PHE A 97 -8.96 -2.92 2.25
C PHE A 97 -9.45 -1.55 2.75
N PHE A 98 -10.72 -1.49 3.17
CA PHE A 98 -11.30 -0.25 3.67
C PHE A 98 -10.60 0.25 4.92
N LYS A 99 -10.22 -0.64 5.81
CA LYS A 99 -9.50 -0.28 7.03
C LYS A 99 -8.11 0.28 6.72
N LEU A 100 -7.42 -0.31 5.74
CA LEU A 100 -6.14 0.20 5.28
C LEU A 100 -6.28 1.62 4.70
N ILE A 101 -7.24 1.83 3.82
CA ILE A 101 -7.50 3.14 3.21
C ILE A 101 -7.91 4.17 4.26
N GLU A 102 -8.74 3.78 5.20
CA GLU A 102 -9.18 4.66 6.29
C GLU A 102 -7.98 5.15 7.11
N LYS A 103 -7.07 4.25 7.46
CA LYS A 103 -5.85 4.59 8.19
C LYS A 103 -4.92 5.47 7.36
N LEU A 104 -4.77 5.14 6.09
CA LEU A 104 -3.97 5.94 5.15
C LEU A 104 -4.49 7.37 5.10
N ARG A 105 -5.80 7.55 4.97
CA ARG A 105 -6.42 8.86 4.94
C ARG A 105 -6.25 9.61 6.26
N GLU A 106 -6.47 8.92 7.36
CA GLU A 106 -6.34 9.51 8.70
C GLU A 106 -4.95 10.08 8.95
N GLU A 107 -3.91 9.38 8.52
CA GLU A 107 -2.53 9.80 8.72
C GLU A 107 -2.05 10.82 7.69
N ASN A 108 -2.84 11.10 6.63
CA ASN A 108 -2.43 11.98 5.54
C ASN A 108 -3.52 13.01 5.22
N ARG A 109 -4.13 13.59 6.23
CA ARG A 109 -5.29 14.50 6.07
C ARG A 109 -4.99 15.76 5.28
N ASP A 110 -3.77 16.25 5.31
CA ASP A 110 -3.34 17.45 4.58
C ASP A 110 -3.12 17.18 3.09
N ILE A 111 -2.99 15.91 2.70
CA ILE A 111 -2.80 15.55 1.31
C ILE A 111 -4.17 15.32 0.67
N LYS A 112 -4.45 16.04 -0.41
CA LYS A 112 -5.76 15.98 -1.08
C LYS A 112 -5.73 15.16 -2.36
N ILE A 113 -4.56 14.81 -2.85
CA ILE A 113 -4.40 14.12 -4.12
C ILE A 113 -3.71 12.78 -3.89
N VAL A 114 -4.31 11.73 -4.44
CA VAL A 114 -3.72 10.41 -4.44
C VAL A 114 -3.50 9.96 -5.88
N SER A 115 -2.38 9.30 -6.12
CA SER A 115 -2.05 8.71 -7.41
C SER A 115 -1.73 7.25 -7.21
N CYS A 116 -2.06 6.43 -8.19
CA CYS A 116 -1.75 5.00 -8.16
C CYS A 116 -1.46 4.52 -9.57
N ALA A 117 -0.71 3.43 -9.68
CA ALA A 117 -0.45 2.83 -10.98
C ALA A 117 -1.76 2.36 -11.61
N THR A 118 -1.85 2.40 -12.94
CA THR A 118 -3.04 1.95 -13.64
C THR A 118 -2.93 0.50 -14.08
N GLY A 119 -4.03 -0.18 -14.03
CA GLY A 119 -4.21 -1.57 -14.44
C GLY A 119 -5.62 -1.97 -14.05
N ASP A 120 -6.04 -3.17 -14.38
CA ASP A 120 -7.40 -3.61 -14.05
C ASP A 120 -7.66 -3.60 -12.55
N GLU A 121 -6.64 -3.90 -11.75
CA GLU A 121 -6.73 -3.85 -10.30
C GLU A 121 -6.91 -2.42 -9.80
N ASN A 122 -6.42 -1.43 -10.53
CA ASN A 122 -6.47 -0.04 -10.14
C ASN A 122 -7.82 0.61 -10.36
N LYS A 123 -8.61 0.11 -11.29
CA LYS A 123 -10.00 0.54 -11.43
C LYS A 123 -10.78 0.24 -10.16
N ARG A 124 -10.50 -0.92 -9.58
CA ARG A 124 -11.10 -1.35 -8.33
C ARG A 124 -10.65 -0.45 -7.18
N MET A 125 -9.36 -0.15 -7.11
CA MET A 125 -8.80 0.75 -6.12
C MET A 125 -9.38 2.16 -6.25
N GLN A 126 -9.44 2.71 -7.47
CA GLN A 126 -10.01 4.02 -7.73
C GLN A 126 -11.47 4.08 -7.29
N LYS A 127 -12.23 3.03 -7.56
CA LYS A 127 -13.62 2.93 -7.17
C LYS A 127 -13.77 2.97 -5.64
N ILE A 128 -12.93 2.27 -4.92
CA ILE A 128 -12.94 2.26 -3.46
C ILE A 128 -12.54 3.61 -2.89
N LEU A 129 -11.50 4.22 -3.45
CA LEU A 129 -11.06 5.55 -3.02
C LEU A 129 -12.16 6.59 -3.21
N LYS A 130 -12.87 6.53 -4.34
CA LYS A 130 -14.03 7.40 -4.58
C LYS A 130 -15.16 7.11 -3.61
N TYR A 131 -15.45 5.85 -3.39
CA TYR A 131 -16.54 5.43 -2.51
C TYR A 131 -16.31 5.89 -1.07
N THR A 132 -15.07 5.83 -0.60
CA THR A 132 -14.74 6.26 0.76
C THR A 132 -14.65 7.79 0.89
N ASN A 133 -14.71 8.51 -0.23
CA ASN A 133 -14.55 9.96 -0.27
C ASN A 133 -13.27 10.41 0.44
N SER A 134 -12.22 9.61 0.29
CA SER A 134 -10.99 9.79 1.06
C SER A 134 -10.11 10.92 0.54
N PHE A 135 -10.11 11.15 -0.78
CA PHE A 135 -9.24 12.14 -1.40
C PHE A 135 -10.03 12.99 -2.40
N ASN A 136 -9.65 14.26 -2.53
CA ASN A 136 -10.31 15.20 -3.43
C ASN A 136 -10.04 14.90 -4.91
N LYS A 137 -8.88 14.29 -5.20
CA LYS A 137 -8.48 14.00 -6.57
C LYS A 137 -7.72 12.69 -6.61
N ILE A 138 -8.08 11.84 -7.57
CA ILE A 138 -7.44 10.55 -7.79
C ILE A 138 -6.83 10.57 -9.18
N LEU A 139 -5.51 10.36 -9.24
CA LEU A 139 -4.78 10.33 -10.50
C LEU A 139 -4.33 8.90 -10.78
N GLY A 140 -4.71 8.38 -11.94
CA GLY A 140 -4.18 7.12 -12.44
C GLY A 140 -3.01 7.39 -13.36
N THR A 141 -1.97 6.57 -13.31
CA THR A 141 -0.87 6.64 -14.24
C THR A 141 -0.98 5.50 -15.24
N THR A 142 -0.88 5.84 -16.52
CA THR A 142 -0.80 4.83 -17.58
C THR A 142 0.63 4.37 -17.74
N GLN A 143 0.81 3.07 -17.69
CA GLN A 143 2.10 2.48 -18.06
C GLN A 143 2.03 2.02 -19.48
#